data_063f300216b197a3c338e45c0064bdfa
#
_entry.id   063f300216b197a3c338e45c0064bdfa
#
_cell.length_a   1.000
_cell.length_b   1.000
_cell.length_c   1.000
_cell.angle_alpha   90.00
_cell.angle_beta   90.00
_cell.angle_gamma   90.00
#
_symmetry.space_group_name_H-M   'P 1'
#
loop_
_entity.id
_entity.type
_entity.pdbx_description
1 polymer ?
#
loop_
_entity_poly.entity_id
_entity_poly.type
_entity_poly.pdbx_seq_one_letter_code
_entity_poly.pdbx_strand_id
1 'polypeptide(L)'
;MSQTTQDRAGGCPVSHGTGGTWPAHAMADAFDAFEGPYQVDPAEALRWSRDQMPVFFSPKLGYWVVSRYDDIKAVFRDNILYSPRNALEKITPVSQEAMDALASYGYAMNRTMVNEDEPAHMARRRVLMDHFLPENLETKQAMIRRLTREKMDA
;
A
#
# COMPACT_ATOMS: atom_id res chain seq x y z
N MET A 1 24.52 4.79 -37.46
CA MET A 1 24.97 4.12 -36.23
C MET A 1 23.82 4.16 -35.26
N SER A 2 23.03 3.08 -35.24
CA SER A 2 21.83 2.96 -34.42
C SER A 2 22.19 2.27 -33.09
N GLN A 3 21.98 2.94 -31.98
CA GLN A 3 22.10 2.31 -30.66
C GLN A 3 20.73 1.79 -30.23
N THR A 4 20.63 0.49 -30.14
CA THR A 4 19.50 -0.26 -29.65
C THR A 4 19.49 -0.20 -28.12
N THR A 5 18.48 0.42 -27.54
CA THR A 5 18.25 0.43 -26.10
C THR A 5 17.69 -0.94 -25.71
N GLN A 6 18.47 -1.74 -25.00
CA GLN A 6 18.03 -3.02 -24.43
C GLN A 6 17.21 -2.77 -23.18
N ASP A 7 15.92 -3.11 -23.24
CA ASP A 7 15.03 -3.27 -22.11
C ASP A 7 15.55 -4.37 -21.17
N ARG A 8 16.00 -3.98 -19.99
CA ARG A 8 16.27 -4.93 -18.89
C ARG A 8 15.01 -5.13 -18.06
N ALA A 9 14.14 -5.99 -18.52
CA ALA A 9 13.17 -6.66 -17.65
C ALA A 9 13.89 -7.79 -16.90
N GLY A 10 14.51 -7.47 -15.79
CA GLY A 10 15.13 -8.44 -14.87
C GLY A 10 14.10 -8.99 -13.91
N GLY A 11 13.14 -9.79 -14.38
CA GLY A 11 12.33 -10.64 -13.53
C GLY A 11 13.21 -11.78 -13.00
N CYS A 12 13.41 -11.87 -11.68
CA CYS A 12 13.98 -13.04 -11.04
C CYS A 12 13.10 -14.25 -11.35
N PRO A 13 13.58 -15.31 -11.99
CA PRO A 13 12.77 -16.51 -12.17
C PRO A 13 12.71 -17.24 -10.84
N VAL A 14 11.63 -17.04 -10.10
CA VAL A 14 11.27 -17.93 -9.00
C VAL A 14 10.82 -19.24 -9.64
N SER A 15 11.69 -20.26 -9.63
CA SER A 15 11.31 -21.61 -10.01
C SER A 15 10.25 -22.12 -9.01
N HIS A 16 8.99 -22.08 -9.40
CA HIS A 16 7.93 -22.75 -8.66
C HIS A 16 8.16 -24.27 -8.80
N GLY A 17 8.71 -24.87 -7.75
CA GLY A 17 8.82 -26.33 -7.65
C GLY A 17 7.42 -26.94 -7.81
N THR A 18 7.28 -27.76 -8.83
CA THR A 18 6.11 -28.62 -9.06
C THR A 18 6.09 -29.71 -7.98
N GLY A 19 5.42 -29.44 -6.85
CA GLY A 19 5.32 -30.43 -5.79
C GLY A 19 4.24 -30.08 -4.79
N GLY A 20 3.08 -30.72 -4.89
CA GLY A 20 2.04 -30.76 -3.87
C GLY A 20 1.26 -29.45 -3.72
N THR A 21 0.00 -29.47 -4.10
CA THR A 21 -0.98 -28.41 -3.82
C THR A 21 -1.19 -28.33 -2.30
N TRP A 22 -0.39 -27.51 -1.64
CA TRP A 22 -0.65 -27.15 -0.25
C TRP A 22 -1.95 -26.35 -0.21
N PRO A 23 -2.86 -26.60 0.74
CA PRO A 23 -4.09 -25.81 0.88
C PRO A 23 -3.85 -24.31 0.92
N ALA A 24 -2.73 -23.87 1.51
CA ALA A 24 -2.34 -22.48 1.57
C ALA A 24 -2.05 -21.85 0.19
N HIS A 25 -1.49 -22.59 -0.77
CA HIS A 25 -1.30 -22.10 -2.14
C HIS A 25 -2.63 -21.86 -2.85
N ALA A 26 -3.58 -22.79 -2.73
CA ALA A 26 -4.91 -22.60 -3.30
C ALA A 26 -5.62 -21.37 -2.70
N MET A 27 -5.44 -21.11 -1.41
CA MET A 27 -5.98 -19.91 -0.76
C MET A 27 -5.29 -18.63 -1.23
N ALA A 28 -3.98 -18.67 -1.49
CA ALA A 28 -3.24 -17.54 -2.04
C ALA A 28 -3.72 -17.20 -3.47
N ASP A 29 -3.91 -18.21 -4.31
CA ASP A 29 -4.42 -18.06 -5.68
C ASP A 29 -5.86 -17.55 -5.71
N ALA A 30 -6.67 -17.95 -4.75
CA ALA A 30 -8.06 -17.53 -4.62
C ALA A 30 -8.23 -16.15 -3.94
N PHE A 31 -7.20 -15.65 -3.26
CA PHE A 31 -7.29 -14.42 -2.46
C PHE A 31 -7.71 -13.22 -3.31
N ASP A 32 -8.76 -12.55 -2.84
CA ASP A 32 -9.29 -11.33 -3.44
C ASP A 32 -9.42 -10.25 -2.36
N ALA A 33 -8.78 -9.12 -2.57
CA ALA A 33 -8.84 -8.00 -1.62
C ALA A 33 -10.09 -7.11 -1.82
N PHE A 34 -10.81 -7.28 -2.93
CA PHE A 34 -11.93 -6.42 -3.29
C PHE A 34 -13.28 -7.11 -3.16
N GLU A 35 -13.28 -8.43 -3.07
CA GLU A 35 -14.50 -9.23 -2.99
C GLU A 35 -14.39 -10.35 -1.94
N GLY A 36 -15.56 -10.84 -1.50
CA GLY A 36 -15.67 -12.04 -0.68
C GLY A 36 -15.29 -11.85 0.80
N PRO A 37 -14.74 -12.89 1.44
CA PRO A 37 -14.54 -12.92 2.90
C PRO A 37 -13.66 -11.81 3.45
N TYR A 38 -12.67 -11.36 2.68
CA TYR A 38 -11.75 -10.30 3.12
C TYR A 38 -12.48 -8.97 3.34
N GLN A 39 -13.51 -8.67 2.56
CA GLN A 39 -14.31 -7.44 2.73
C GLN A 39 -15.23 -7.51 3.95
N VAL A 40 -15.57 -8.71 4.41
CA VAL A 40 -16.47 -8.93 5.55
C VAL A 40 -15.67 -8.96 6.85
N ASP A 41 -14.64 -9.80 6.92
CA ASP A 41 -13.74 -9.94 8.08
C ASP A 41 -12.29 -10.19 7.61
N PRO A 42 -11.51 -9.11 7.43
CA PRO A 42 -10.12 -9.21 6.99
C PRO A 42 -9.25 -10.05 7.93
N ALA A 43 -9.53 -9.97 9.24
CA ALA A 43 -8.73 -10.67 10.24
C ALA A 43 -8.91 -12.18 10.13
N GLU A 44 -10.14 -12.66 10.01
CA GLU A 44 -10.42 -14.08 9.84
C GLU A 44 -10.00 -14.58 8.45
N ALA A 45 -10.29 -13.82 7.39
CA ALA A 45 -9.96 -14.19 6.02
C ALA A 45 -8.45 -14.41 5.79
N LEU A 46 -7.59 -13.71 6.55
CA LEU A 46 -6.13 -13.87 6.49
C LEU A 46 -5.53 -14.72 7.62
N ARG A 47 -6.34 -15.41 8.43
CA ARG A 47 -5.83 -16.26 9.51
C ARG A 47 -4.89 -17.35 8.97
N TRP A 48 -5.32 -18.07 7.93
CA TRP A 48 -4.52 -19.10 7.27
C TRP A 48 -3.15 -18.58 6.82
N SER A 49 -3.12 -17.35 6.29
CA SER A 49 -1.88 -16.75 5.83
C SER A 49 -0.94 -16.50 7.02
N ARG A 50 -1.42 -15.88 8.09
CA ARG A 50 -0.59 -15.64 9.29
C ARG A 50 -0.02 -16.93 9.89
N ASP A 51 -0.78 -18.02 9.83
CA ASP A 51 -0.39 -19.28 10.44
C ASP A 51 0.54 -20.12 9.56
N GLN A 52 0.29 -20.15 8.23
CA GLN A 52 0.90 -21.11 7.32
C GLN A 52 1.77 -20.47 6.23
N MET A 53 1.41 -19.27 5.75
CA MET A 53 2.06 -18.63 4.61
C MET A 53 2.02 -17.09 4.77
N PRO A 54 2.82 -16.53 5.70
CA PRO A 54 2.72 -15.11 6.08
C PRO A 54 3.09 -14.13 4.96
N VAL A 55 3.79 -14.62 3.95
CA VAL A 55 4.09 -13.88 2.71
C VAL A 55 3.68 -14.74 1.53
N PHE A 56 2.80 -14.24 0.70
CA PHE A 56 2.34 -14.94 -0.50
C PHE A 56 2.11 -13.99 -1.67
N PHE A 57 2.25 -14.50 -2.88
CA PHE A 57 1.88 -13.76 -4.08
C PHE A 57 0.39 -13.98 -4.37
N SER A 58 -0.35 -12.89 -4.61
CA SER A 58 -1.73 -12.95 -5.07
C SER A 58 -1.79 -12.67 -6.57
N PRO A 59 -2.14 -13.67 -7.40
CA PRO A 59 -2.26 -13.46 -8.84
C PRO A 59 -3.32 -12.44 -9.23
N LYS A 60 -4.41 -12.36 -8.45
CA LYS A 60 -5.50 -11.39 -8.69
C LYS A 60 -5.07 -9.96 -8.45
N LEU A 61 -4.23 -9.72 -7.44
CA LEU A 61 -3.69 -8.38 -7.16
C LEU A 61 -2.46 -8.07 -8.01
N GLY A 62 -1.69 -9.08 -8.43
CA GLY A 62 -0.37 -8.91 -9.02
C GLY A 62 0.71 -8.47 -8.02
N TYR A 63 0.47 -8.65 -6.71
CA TYR A 63 1.34 -8.20 -5.62
C TYR A 63 1.63 -9.29 -4.60
N TRP A 64 2.76 -9.12 -3.90
CA TRP A 64 3.06 -9.88 -2.70
C TRP A 64 2.27 -9.33 -1.52
N VAL A 65 1.61 -10.22 -0.79
CA VAL A 65 0.84 -9.89 0.42
C VAL A 65 1.64 -10.34 1.63
N VAL A 66 1.78 -9.45 2.60
CA VAL A 66 2.44 -9.72 3.89
C VAL A 66 1.38 -9.59 4.98
N SER A 67 1.21 -10.61 5.82
CA SER A 67 0.07 -10.69 6.75
C SER A 67 0.42 -10.64 8.24
N ARG A 68 1.68 -10.94 8.63
CA ARG A 68 2.10 -10.87 10.05
C ARG A 68 2.52 -9.46 10.43
N TYR A 69 2.11 -9.03 11.60
CA TYR A 69 2.41 -7.70 12.13
C TYR A 69 3.91 -7.38 12.15
N ASP A 70 4.74 -8.31 12.65
CA ASP A 70 6.18 -8.07 12.77
C ASP A 70 6.87 -8.00 11.41
N ASP A 71 6.43 -8.79 10.43
CA ASP A 71 6.93 -8.76 9.06
C ASP A 71 6.53 -7.43 8.37
N ILE A 72 5.28 -7.01 8.52
CA ILE A 72 4.81 -5.71 8.02
C ILE A 72 5.61 -4.57 8.65
N LYS A 73 5.82 -4.62 9.96
CA LYS A 73 6.60 -3.62 10.68
C LYS A 73 8.06 -3.57 10.24
N ALA A 74 8.65 -4.74 9.93
CA ALA A 74 10.00 -4.82 9.38
C ALA A 74 10.09 -4.17 8.01
N VAL A 75 9.14 -4.47 7.10
CA VAL A 75 9.04 -3.84 5.77
C VAL A 75 8.92 -2.32 5.87
N PHE A 76 8.04 -1.81 6.73
CA PHE A 76 7.86 -0.36 6.90
C PHE A 76 9.05 0.37 7.54
N ARG A 77 9.94 -0.35 8.23
CA ARG A 77 11.13 0.24 8.87
C ARG A 77 12.34 0.27 7.95
N ASP A 78 12.38 -0.62 6.99
CA ASP A 78 13.52 -0.76 6.07
C ASP A 78 13.26 0.00 4.77
N ASN A 79 13.47 1.30 4.82
CA ASN A 79 13.33 2.20 3.68
C ASN A 79 14.52 2.14 2.68
N ILE A 80 15.48 1.27 2.92
CA ILE A 80 16.61 1.01 2.01
C ILE A 80 16.23 -0.10 1.04
N LEU A 81 15.66 -1.20 1.57
CA LEU A 81 15.25 -2.35 0.76
C LEU A 81 13.85 -2.17 0.15
N TYR A 82 12.94 -1.48 0.84
CA TYR A 82 11.55 -1.34 0.42
C TYR A 82 11.21 0.11 0.08
N SER A 83 10.89 0.35 -1.17
CA SER A 83 10.50 1.66 -1.66
C SER A 83 8.97 1.85 -1.65
N PRO A 84 8.45 3.00 -1.19
CA PRO A 84 7.03 3.30 -1.25
C PRO A 84 6.58 3.83 -2.62
N ARG A 85 7.41 3.82 -3.65
CA ARG A 85 7.13 4.46 -4.96
C ARG A 85 5.82 4.04 -5.59
N ASN A 86 5.42 2.79 -5.37
CA ASN A 86 4.19 2.21 -5.90
C ASN A 86 2.99 2.27 -4.92
N ALA A 87 3.15 2.92 -3.76
CA ALA A 87 2.11 2.95 -2.73
C ALA A 87 0.78 3.59 -3.20
N LEU A 88 0.83 4.42 -4.24
CA LEU A 88 -0.35 5.04 -4.85
C LEU A 88 -0.67 4.49 -6.24
N GLU A 89 -0.04 3.41 -6.66
CA GLU A 89 -0.42 2.73 -7.90
C GLU A 89 -1.84 2.18 -7.80
N LYS A 90 -2.53 2.25 -8.93
CA LYS A 90 -3.91 1.77 -9.00
C LYS A 90 -3.91 0.26 -9.09
N ILE A 91 -4.41 -0.39 -8.06
CA ILE A 91 -4.64 -1.83 -8.03
C ILE A 91 -6.06 -2.20 -8.49
N THR A 92 -6.96 -1.22 -8.52
CA THR A 92 -8.32 -1.36 -9.08
C THR A 92 -8.37 -0.81 -10.50
N PRO A 93 -8.95 -1.52 -11.47
CA PRO A 93 -9.16 -0.98 -12.80
C PRO A 93 -9.99 0.30 -12.76
N VAL A 94 -9.54 1.32 -13.46
CA VAL A 94 -10.28 2.58 -13.64
C VAL A 94 -10.62 2.70 -15.11
N SER A 95 -11.87 3.04 -15.43
CA SER A 95 -12.30 3.20 -16.82
C SER A 95 -11.53 4.32 -17.51
N GLN A 96 -11.33 4.20 -18.83
CA GLN A 96 -10.69 5.25 -19.62
C GLN A 96 -11.44 6.57 -19.53
N GLU A 97 -12.80 6.52 -19.54
CA GLU A 97 -13.65 7.70 -19.37
C GLU A 97 -13.37 8.45 -18.06
N ALA A 98 -13.23 7.73 -16.95
CA ALA A 98 -12.87 8.34 -15.66
C ALA A 98 -11.47 8.95 -15.68
N MET A 99 -10.51 8.30 -16.36
CA MET A 99 -9.16 8.84 -16.52
C MET A 99 -9.16 10.12 -17.36
N ASP A 100 -9.91 10.16 -18.45
CA ASP A 100 -10.02 11.33 -19.32
C ASP A 100 -10.71 12.50 -18.60
N ALA A 101 -11.74 12.21 -17.80
CA ALA A 101 -12.40 13.20 -16.96
C ALA A 101 -11.41 13.78 -15.92
N LEU A 102 -10.65 12.95 -15.22
CA LEU A 102 -9.63 13.41 -14.28
C LEU A 102 -8.56 14.27 -14.96
N ALA A 103 -8.08 13.84 -16.13
CA ALA A 103 -7.11 14.60 -16.91
C ALA A 103 -7.63 15.98 -17.32
N SER A 104 -8.92 16.09 -17.68
CA SER A 104 -9.55 17.37 -18.04
C SER A 104 -9.56 18.39 -16.91
N TYR A 105 -9.54 17.93 -15.65
CA TYR A 105 -9.39 18.77 -14.44
C TYR A 105 -7.93 19.01 -14.04
N GLY A 106 -6.98 18.64 -14.89
CA GLY A 106 -5.56 18.80 -14.58
C GLY A 106 -5.02 17.80 -13.52
N TYR A 107 -5.75 16.71 -13.28
CA TYR A 107 -5.27 15.70 -12.36
C TYR A 107 -4.02 15.00 -12.92
N ALA A 108 -2.95 15.03 -12.16
CA ALA A 108 -1.75 14.26 -12.43
C ALA A 108 -1.34 13.50 -11.17
N MET A 109 -0.92 12.26 -11.35
CA MET A 109 -0.32 11.46 -10.27
C MET A 109 1.06 12.04 -9.94
N ASN A 110 1.07 13.00 -9.05
CA ASN A 110 2.31 13.59 -8.57
C ASN A 110 2.88 12.80 -7.40
N ARG A 111 4.19 12.89 -7.23
CA ARG A 111 4.83 12.35 -6.03
C ARG A 111 4.39 13.15 -4.82
N THR A 112 4.04 12.42 -3.78
CA THR A 112 3.63 12.96 -2.48
C THR A 112 4.51 12.36 -1.40
N MET A 113 4.37 12.85 -0.16
CA MET A 113 5.11 12.31 0.98
C MET A 113 4.90 10.78 1.16
N VAL A 114 3.77 10.23 0.68
CA VAL A 114 3.45 8.80 0.85
C VAL A 114 4.25 7.90 -0.09
N ASN A 115 4.59 8.37 -1.29
CA ASN A 115 5.23 7.57 -2.33
C ASN A 115 6.61 8.12 -2.76
N GLU A 116 7.29 8.82 -1.85
CA GLU A 116 8.66 9.29 -2.06
C GLU A 116 9.65 8.50 -1.21
N ASP A 117 10.80 8.22 -1.81
CA ASP A 117 11.97 7.68 -1.10
C ASP A 117 12.74 8.79 -0.38
N GLU A 118 13.65 8.38 0.50
CA GLU A 118 14.61 9.29 1.12
C GLU A 118 15.62 9.84 0.07
N PRO A 119 16.09 11.08 0.23
CA PRO A 119 15.86 12.04 1.32
C PRO A 119 14.61 12.92 1.13
N ALA A 120 13.93 12.85 -0.01
CA ALA A 120 12.81 13.75 -0.35
C ALA A 120 11.62 13.57 0.62
N HIS A 121 11.32 12.34 1.01
CA HIS A 121 10.30 12.02 2.00
C HIS A 121 10.53 12.78 3.32
N MET A 122 11.72 12.66 3.92
CA MET A 122 12.02 13.33 5.18
C MET A 122 12.08 14.86 5.04
N ALA A 123 12.51 15.38 3.89
CA ALA A 123 12.50 16.82 3.65
C ALA A 123 11.08 17.40 3.71
N ARG A 124 10.10 16.72 3.11
CA ARG A 124 8.67 17.11 3.17
C ARG A 124 8.07 16.86 4.55
N ARG A 125 8.36 15.72 5.16
CA ARG A 125 7.81 15.33 6.45
C ARG A 125 8.22 16.28 7.56
N ARG A 126 9.46 16.74 7.58
CA ARG A 126 9.97 17.68 8.59
C ARG A 126 9.15 18.97 8.69
N VAL A 127 8.63 19.47 7.57
CA VAL A 127 7.79 20.67 7.55
C VAL A 127 6.51 20.50 8.40
N LEU A 128 6.02 19.26 8.50
CA LEU A 128 4.78 18.95 9.21
C LEU A 128 5.01 18.42 10.63
N MET A 129 6.18 17.84 10.91
CA MET A 129 6.43 17.12 12.17
C MET A 129 6.19 17.98 13.41
N ASP A 130 6.61 19.22 13.40
CA ASP A 130 6.47 20.12 14.56
C ASP A 130 5.00 20.36 14.94
N HIS A 131 4.09 20.30 13.97
CA HIS A 131 2.66 20.46 14.22
C HIS A 131 2.04 19.27 14.97
N PHE A 132 2.71 18.12 14.97
CA PHE A 132 2.26 16.89 15.61
C PHE A 132 3.01 16.54 16.89
N LEU A 133 3.89 17.44 17.36
CA LEU A 133 4.52 17.28 18.67
C LEU A 133 3.47 17.34 19.78
N PRO A 134 3.62 16.59 20.89
CA PRO A 134 2.64 16.56 21.98
C PRO A 134 2.23 17.94 22.47
N GLU A 135 3.18 18.83 22.72
CA GLU A 135 2.95 20.20 23.18
C GLU A 135 2.11 21.03 22.19
N ASN A 136 2.29 20.82 20.89
CA ASN A 136 1.52 21.51 19.86
C ASN A 136 0.12 20.91 19.69
N LEU A 137 -0.04 19.59 19.94
CA LEU A 137 -1.34 18.94 19.91
C LEU A 137 -2.19 19.35 21.11
N GLU A 138 -1.61 19.46 22.30
CA GLU A 138 -2.33 19.91 23.51
C GLU A 138 -2.98 21.27 23.32
N THR A 139 -2.28 22.24 22.70
CA THR A 139 -2.86 23.56 22.44
C THR A 139 -4.08 23.55 21.52
N LYS A 140 -4.19 22.53 20.65
CA LYS A 140 -5.30 22.37 19.70
C LYS A 140 -6.48 21.56 20.27
N GLN A 141 -6.30 20.89 21.41
CA GLN A 141 -7.29 19.95 21.94
C GLN A 141 -8.64 20.62 22.23
N ALA A 142 -8.64 21.82 22.80
CA ALA A 142 -9.87 22.55 23.09
C ALA A 142 -10.64 22.91 21.81
N MET A 143 -9.94 23.37 20.79
CA MET A 143 -10.51 23.68 19.48
C MET A 143 -11.11 22.44 18.83
N ILE A 144 -10.38 21.33 18.81
CA ILE A 144 -10.83 20.06 18.22
C ILE A 144 -12.11 19.59 18.91
N ARG A 145 -12.13 19.59 20.26
CA ARG A 145 -13.34 19.19 21.03
C ARG A 145 -14.53 20.09 20.73
N ARG A 146 -14.33 21.40 20.62
CA ARG A 146 -15.40 22.34 20.28
C ARG A 146 -15.96 22.04 18.90
N LEU A 147 -15.11 21.96 17.88
CA LEU A 147 -15.53 21.70 16.50
C LEU A 147 -16.23 20.34 16.36
N THR A 148 -15.74 19.32 17.08
CA THR A 148 -16.38 18.00 17.08
C THR A 148 -17.80 18.09 17.63
N ARG A 149 -18.01 18.73 18.78
CA ARG A 149 -19.35 18.90 19.37
C ARG A 149 -20.28 19.67 18.43
N GLU A 150 -19.84 20.82 17.93
CA GLU A 150 -20.62 21.64 16.99
C GLU A 150 -21.11 20.83 15.77
N LYS A 151 -20.30 19.85 15.30
CA LYS A 151 -20.65 19.02 14.16
C LYS A 151 -21.49 17.78 14.50
N MET A 152 -21.40 17.31 15.74
CA MET A 152 -22.22 16.18 16.20
C MET A 152 -23.62 16.64 16.65
N ASP A 153 -23.78 17.88 17.07
CA ASP A 153 -25.05 18.45 17.53
C ASP A 153 -25.86 19.11 16.40
N ALA A 154 -25.29 19.16 15.18
CA ALA A 154 -25.91 19.72 13.97
C ALA A 154 -26.63 18.66 13.13
#